data_1eccedc773c7240bfddba872951bdd48
#
_entry.id   1eccedc773c7240bfddba872951bdd48
#
_cell.length_a   1.000
_cell.length_b   1.000
_cell.length_c   1.000
_cell.angle_alpha   90.00
_cell.angle_beta   90.00
_cell.angle_gamma   90.00
#
_symmetry.space_group_name_H-M   'P 1'
#
loop_
_entity.id
_entity.type
_entity.pdbx_description
1 polymer ?
#
loop_
_entity_poly.entity_id
_entity_poly.type
_entity_poly.pdbx_seq_one_letter_code
_entity_poly.pdbx_strand_id
1 'polypeptide(L)'
;MCIRDRFGTGALSFVILEDMKDQDIETLADDIEDLKGVNDVIWYGTIADSTLPREAIPDEVYDAFNNKDANSQLMLVTYSDTMGSDETMEAVNKMDKMVKNHCFVAGMAAVNADTKTLVMQQAPIYVIIAALLSMLVMGITMDSIIVPMLFLLSIGMAIIYNLGTNFIQGQISYLTLALTAVLQLAVTMDYSIFLWHSYQEQIDRYDGCLLYTSDAAD
;
A
#
# COMPACT_ATOMS: atom_id res chain seq x y z
N MET A 1 19.89 -8.71 -22.60
CA MET A 1 19.49 -7.31 -22.87
C MET A 1 18.04 -7.19 -22.46
N CYS A 2 17.78 -6.62 -21.31
CA CYS A 2 16.45 -6.58 -20.72
C CYS A 2 15.61 -5.48 -21.38
N ILE A 3 14.31 -5.73 -21.55
CA ILE A 3 13.30 -4.75 -22.02
C ILE A 3 13.36 -3.47 -21.17
N ARG A 4 13.68 -3.62 -19.90
CA ARG A 4 13.89 -2.56 -18.91
C ARG A 4 14.89 -1.47 -19.35
N ASP A 5 15.96 -1.85 -20.04
CA ASP A 5 17.00 -0.91 -20.47
C ASP A 5 16.58 -0.06 -21.68
N ARG A 6 15.50 -0.45 -22.37
CA ARG A 6 15.00 0.25 -23.56
C ARG A 6 13.75 1.09 -23.35
N PHE A 7 12.92 0.75 -22.36
CA PHE A 7 11.60 1.38 -22.14
C PHE A 7 11.45 1.99 -20.73
N GLY A 8 12.53 2.03 -19.94
CA GLY A 8 12.47 2.45 -18.55
C GLY A 8 11.70 1.44 -17.67
N THR A 9 11.40 1.82 -16.46
CA THR A 9 10.71 0.97 -15.48
C THR A 9 9.20 0.91 -15.66
N GLY A 10 8.65 1.73 -16.57
CA GLY A 10 7.22 1.78 -16.89
C GLY A 10 6.35 2.41 -15.80
N ALA A 11 6.94 2.98 -14.76
CA ALA A 11 6.19 3.74 -13.76
C ALA A 11 5.85 5.12 -14.32
N LEU A 12 4.57 5.44 -14.34
CA LEU A 12 4.07 6.73 -14.81
C LEU A 12 2.87 7.20 -14.00
N SER A 13 2.70 8.52 -13.92
CA SER A 13 1.53 9.19 -13.39
C SER A 13 1.05 10.27 -14.35
N PHE A 14 -0.22 10.56 -14.26
CA PHE A 14 -0.86 11.67 -14.95
C PHE A 14 -1.20 12.75 -13.95
N VAL A 15 -0.91 13.99 -14.27
CA VAL A 15 -1.34 15.15 -13.50
C VAL A 15 -2.31 15.94 -14.36
N ILE A 16 -3.53 16.11 -13.86
CA ILE A 16 -4.56 16.92 -14.50
C ILE A 16 -4.54 18.30 -13.82
N LEU A 17 -4.32 19.32 -14.60
CA LEU A 17 -4.19 20.71 -14.16
C LEU A 17 -5.43 21.46 -14.62
N GLU A 18 -6.21 22.05 -13.70
CA GLU A 18 -7.41 22.82 -14.01
C GLU A 18 -7.18 24.31 -13.71
N ASP A 19 -7.64 25.16 -14.63
CA ASP A 19 -7.61 26.62 -14.49
C ASP A 19 -6.24 27.24 -14.16
N MET A 20 -5.13 26.61 -14.58
CA MET A 20 -3.78 27.12 -14.39
C MET A 20 -3.27 27.88 -15.62
N LYS A 21 -2.40 28.86 -15.41
CA LYS A 21 -1.71 29.58 -16.47
C LYS A 21 -0.46 28.81 -16.90
N ASP A 22 -0.10 28.91 -18.18
CA ASP A 22 1.06 28.20 -18.74
C ASP A 22 2.37 28.47 -17.97
N GLN A 23 2.58 29.69 -17.45
CA GLN A 23 3.75 30.03 -16.63
C GLN A 23 3.76 29.30 -15.27
N ASP A 24 2.59 29.13 -14.66
CA ASP A 24 2.46 28.42 -13.38
C ASP A 24 2.66 26.90 -13.61
N ILE A 25 2.23 26.40 -14.77
CA ILE A 25 2.42 25.00 -15.18
C ILE A 25 3.90 24.70 -15.46
N GLU A 26 4.59 25.61 -16.14
CA GLU A 26 6.04 25.50 -16.40
C GLU A 26 6.83 25.42 -15.08
N THR A 27 6.54 26.35 -14.15
CA THR A 27 7.17 26.32 -12.82
C THR A 27 6.89 25.04 -12.04
N LEU A 28 5.65 24.55 -12.11
CA LEU A 28 5.26 23.31 -11.46
C LEU A 28 5.93 22.09 -12.11
N ALA A 29 6.08 22.10 -13.43
CA ALA A 29 6.77 21.03 -14.16
C ALA A 29 8.25 20.94 -13.75
N ASP A 30 8.93 22.09 -13.67
CA ASP A 30 10.32 22.19 -13.20
C ASP A 30 10.45 21.69 -11.74
N ASP A 31 9.54 22.14 -10.86
CA ASP A 31 9.52 21.71 -9.46
C ASP A 31 9.29 20.18 -9.31
N ILE A 32 8.48 19.59 -10.19
CA ILE A 32 8.23 18.14 -10.20
C ILE A 32 9.44 17.39 -10.77
N GLU A 33 10.07 17.90 -11.82
CA GLU A 33 11.26 17.29 -12.43
C GLU A 33 12.46 17.25 -11.46
N ASP A 34 12.59 18.26 -10.60
CA ASP A 34 13.61 18.32 -9.55
C ASP A 34 13.35 17.32 -8.40
N LEU A 35 12.20 16.65 -8.36
CA LEU A 35 11.94 15.64 -7.33
C LEU A 35 12.78 14.38 -7.55
N LYS A 36 13.40 13.93 -6.48
CA LYS A 36 14.15 12.67 -6.49
C LYS A 36 13.25 11.50 -6.86
N GLY A 37 13.62 10.75 -7.89
CA GLY A 37 12.86 9.60 -8.38
C GLY A 37 11.98 9.90 -9.60
N VAL A 38 11.80 11.16 -9.97
CA VAL A 38 11.24 11.57 -11.26
C VAL A 38 12.34 11.45 -12.33
N ASN A 39 11.96 10.98 -13.51
CA ASN A 39 12.86 10.83 -14.64
C ASN A 39 12.62 11.92 -15.70
N ASP A 40 11.36 12.20 -15.98
CA ASP A 40 10.98 13.14 -17.03
C ASP A 40 9.54 13.62 -16.84
N VAL A 41 9.27 14.88 -17.17
CA VAL A 41 7.95 15.50 -17.12
C VAL A 41 7.56 15.97 -18.52
N ILE A 42 6.51 15.38 -19.06
CA ILE A 42 6.05 15.63 -20.41
C ILE A 42 4.69 16.33 -20.35
N TRP A 43 4.63 17.54 -20.85
CA TRP A 43 3.40 18.30 -20.97
C TRP A 43 3.40 19.06 -22.31
N TYR A 44 2.32 19.76 -22.62
CA TYR A 44 2.19 20.45 -23.90
C TYR A 44 3.37 21.38 -24.19
N GLY A 45 3.85 22.17 -23.21
CA GLY A 45 4.98 23.08 -23.36
C GLY A 45 6.34 22.42 -23.60
N THR A 46 6.52 21.18 -23.13
CA THR A 46 7.74 20.40 -23.40
C THR A 46 7.79 19.89 -24.84
N ILE A 47 6.61 19.59 -25.45
CA ILE A 47 6.52 19.07 -26.82
C ILE A 47 6.48 20.23 -27.82
N ALA A 48 5.74 21.26 -27.49
CA ALA A 48 5.63 22.49 -28.27
C ALA A 48 6.61 23.50 -27.69
N ASP A 49 7.82 23.55 -28.24
CA ASP A 49 8.77 24.63 -27.91
C ASP A 49 8.00 25.98 -27.91
N SER A 50 8.13 26.76 -26.86
CA SER A 50 7.45 28.05 -26.67
C SER A 50 7.66 29.05 -27.82
N THR A 51 8.57 28.73 -28.72
CA THR A 51 8.87 29.49 -29.94
C THR A 51 8.03 29.08 -31.15
N LEU A 52 7.31 27.95 -31.11
CA LEU A 52 6.48 27.49 -32.22
C LEU A 52 5.09 28.08 -32.14
N PRO A 53 4.62 28.78 -33.22
CA PRO A 53 3.26 29.26 -33.28
C PRO A 53 2.26 28.09 -33.24
N ARG A 54 1.15 28.27 -32.52
CA ARG A 54 0.08 27.26 -32.34
C ARG A 54 -0.36 26.58 -33.64
N GLU A 55 -0.35 27.33 -34.75
CA GLU A 55 -0.76 26.86 -36.08
C GLU A 55 0.19 25.81 -36.68
N ALA A 56 1.41 25.68 -36.14
CA ALA A 56 2.39 24.71 -36.58
C ALA A 56 2.22 23.33 -35.91
N ILE A 57 1.38 23.24 -34.86
CA ILE A 57 1.17 22.03 -34.08
C ILE A 57 -0.12 21.35 -34.54
N PRO A 58 -0.09 20.05 -34.87
CA PRO A 58 -1.30 19.30 -35.21
C PRO A 58 -2.33 19.35 -34.09
N ASP A 59 -3.60 19.58 -34.45
CA ASP A 59 -4.70 19.67 -33.48
C ASP A 59 -4.83 18.40 -32.64
N GLU A 60 -4.51 17.24 -33.20
CA GLU A 60 -4.50 15.95 -32.52
C GLU A 60 -3.53 15.91 -31.35
N VAL A 61 -2.36 16.52 -31.45
CA VAL A 61 -1.37 16.62 -30.38
C VAL A 61 -1.84 17.61 -29.32
N TYR A 62 -2.37 18.74 -29.73
CA TYR A 62 -2.91 19.72 -28.78
C TYR A 62 -4.07 19.16 -27.98
N ASP A 63 -5.04 18.54 -28.62
CA ASP A 63 -6.24 17.99 -27.99
C ASP A 63 -5.93 16.75 -27.12
N ALA A 64 -4.79 16.10 -27.32
CA ALA A 64 -4.33 15.03 -26.43
C ALA A 64 -3.88 15.52 -25.05
N PHE A 65 -3.34 16.75 -24.98
CA PHE A 65 -2.84 17.34 -23.73
C PHE A 65 -3.77 18.41 -23.15
N ASN A 66 -4.70 18.94 -23.95
CA ASN A 66 -5.54 20.07 -23.55
C ASN A 66 -7.03 19.78 -23.80
N ASN A 67 -7.83 19.93 -22.77
CA ASN A 67 -9.28 19.89 -22.88
C ASN A 67 -9.86 21.30 -22.77
N LYS A 68 -10.39 21.81 -23.90
CA LYS A 68 -10.97 23.16 -23.98
C LYS A 68 -12.27 23.31 -23.20
N ASP A 69 -13.06 22.22 -23.11
CA ASP A 69 -14.37 22.26 -22.43
C ASP A 69 -14.20 22.33 -20.90
N ALA A 70 -13.17 21.72 -20.38
CA ALA A 70 -12.86 21.70 -18.95
C ALA A 70 -11.74 22.69 -18.56
N ASN A 71 -11.17 23.45 -19.52
CA ASN A 71 -10.00 24.29 -19.30
C ASN A 71 -8.89 23.57 -18.50
N SER A 72 -8.60 22.33 -18.89
CA SER A 72 -7.65 21.46 -18.20
C SER A 72 -6.53 21.03 -19.13
N GLN A 73 -5.35 20.87 -18.54
CA GLN A 73 -4.15 20.37 -19.21
C GLN A 73 -3.70 19.07 -18.58
N LEU A 74 -3.13 18.17 -19.39
CA LEU A 74 -2.57 16.90 -18.97
C LEU A 74 -1.05 16.99 -18.95
N MET A 75 -0.46 16.58 -17.84
CA MET A 75 0.97 16.38 -17.67
C MET A 75 1.25 14.93 -17.39
N LEU A 76 2.25 14.35 -18.04
CA LEU A 76 2.71 12.98 -17.86
C LEU A 76 4.03 13.00 -17.11
N VAL A 77 4.09 12.32 -15.98
CA VAL A 77 5.30 12.19 -15.16
C VAL A 77 5.80 10.75 -15.22
N THR A 78 7.05 10.58 -15.59
CA THR A 78 7.73 9.28 -15.63
C THR A 78 8.72 9.15 -14.48
N TYR A 79 8.94 7.94 -13.98
CA TYR A 79 9.79 7.70 -12.82
C TYR A 79 10.99 6.83 -13.19
N SER A 80 12.09 7.04 -12.45
CA SER A 80 13.35 6.34 -12.67
C SER A 80 13.30 4.87 -12.22
N ASP A 81 12.41 4.54 -11.27
CA ASP A 81 12.29 3.21 -10.68
C ASP A 81 10.89 2.63 -10.85
N THR A 82 10.66 1.42 -10.35
CA THR A 82 9.39 0.71 -10.46
C THR A 82 8.28 1.38 -9.66
N MET A 83 7.01 1.14 -10.04
CA MET A 83 5.82 1.68 -9.33
C MET A 83 5.77 1.31 -7.84
N GLY A 84 6.43 0.22 -7.44
CA GLY A 84 6.43 -0.28 -6.07
C GLY A 84 7.62 0.20 -5.23
N SER A 85 8.57 0.96 -5.82
CA SER A 85 9.73 1.43 -5.07
C SER A 85 9.36 2.55 -4.10
N ASP A 86 10.08 2.59 -3.00
CA ASP A 86 9.88 3.64 -1.99
C ASP A 86 10.17 5.03 -2.56
N GLU A 87 11.13 5.12 -3.47
CA GLU A 87 11.54 6.37 -4.12
C GLU A 87 10.43 6.92 -5.02
N THR A 88 9.82 6.08 -5.87
CA THR A 88 8.68 6.46 -6.70
C THR A 88 7.48 6.88 -5.86
N MET A 89 7.16 6.14 -4.80
CA MET A 89 6.03 6.47 -3.93
C MET A 89 6.26 7.76 -3.13
N GLU A 90 7.50 8.05 -2.72
CA GLU A 90 7.83 9.30 -2.06
C GLU A 90 7.71 10.49 -3.03
N ALA A 91 8.16 10.33 -4.27
CA ALA A 91 8.01 11.34 -5.33
C ALA A 91 6.53 11.65 -5.58
N VAL A 92 5.69 10.62 -5.76
CA VAL A 92 4.23 10.78 -5.94
C VAL A 92 3.59 11.49 -4.75
N ASN A 93 3.92 11.10 -3.51
CA ASN A 93 3.37 11.74 -2.31
C ASN A 93 3.81 13.21 -2.15
N LYS A 94 5.02 13.57 -2.59
CA LYS A 94 5.47 14.96 -2.62
C LYS A 94 4.76 15.74 -3.69
N MET A 95 4.65 15.19 -4.90
CA MET A 95 3.92 15.77 -6.00
C MET A 95 2.45 16.04 -5.65
N ASP A 96 1.75 15.08 -5.02
CA ASP A 96 0.36 15.26 -4.57
C ASP A 96 0.21 16.42 -3.59
N LYS A 97 1.21 16.65 -2.73
CA LYS A 97 1.20 17.79 -1.81
C LYS A 97 1.46 19.13 -2.48
N MET A 98 2.24 19.15 -3.56
CA MET A 98 2.55 20.37 -4.33
C MET A 98 1.35 20.80 -5.18
N VAL A 99 0.62 19.83 -5.69
CA VAL A 99 -0.46 19.99 -6.67
C VAL A 99 -1.83 20.34 -6.04
N LYS A 100 -1.88 20.63 -4.73
CA LYS A 100 -3.14 20.93 -4.01
C LYS A 100 -3.91 22.12 -4.58
N ASN A 101 -5.21 21.93 -4.76
CA ASN A 101 -6.35 22.83 -4.96
C ASN A 101 -6.98 22.89 -6.36
N HIS A 102 -6.28 22.56 -7.45
CA HIS A 102 -6.83 22.59 -8.83
C HIS A 102 -6.24 21.49 -9.70
N CYS A 103 -5.57 20.51 -9.10
CA CYS A 103 -4.86 19.50 -9.85
C CYS A 103 -5.09 18.14 -9.22
N PHE A 104 -5.17 17.11 -10.06
CA PHE A 104 -5.38 15.73 -9.63
C PHE A 104 -4.24 14.87 -10.14
N VAL A 105 -3.63 14.12 -9.21
CA VAL A 105 -2.63 13.10 -9.56
C VAL A 105 -3.34 11.77 -9.77
N ALA A 106 -3.19 11.19 -10.94
CA ALA A 106 -3.82 9.94 -11.35
C ALA A 106 -2.78 8.98 -11.92
N GLY A 107 -3.18 7.72 -12.15
CA GLY A 107 -2.30 6.68 -12.72
C GLY A 107 -1.90 5.62 -11.72
N MET A 108 -1.25 4.57 -12.21
CA MET A 108 -0.95 3.39 -11.39
C MET A 108 0.05 3.68 -10.26
N ALA A 109 1.01 4.57 -10.48
CA ALA A 109 1.95 4.95 -9.44
C ALA A 109 1.26 5.74 -8.31
N ALA A 110 0.32 6.64 -8.64
CA ALA A 110 -0.50 7.38 -7.67
C ALA A 110 -1.38 6.43 -6.84
N VAL A 111 -2.12 5.53 -7.50
CA VAL A 111 -2.96 4.52 -6.82
C VAL A 111 -2.13 3.64 -5.88
N ASN A 112 -0.91 3.26 -6.28
CA ASN A 112 -0.03 2.48 -5.43
C ASN A 112 0.45 3.26 -4.20
N ALA A 113 0.82 4.52 -4.37
CA ALA A 113 1.25 5.40 -3.27
C ALA A 113 0.12 5.64 -2.26
N ASP A 114 -1.08 5.94 -2.75
CA ASP A 114 -2.28 6.13 -1.92
C ASP A 114 -2.64 4.85 -1.18
N THR A 115 -2.66 3.71 -1.88
CA THR A 115 -2.97 2.41 -1.28
C THR A 115 -1.97 2.07 -0.17
N LYS A 116 -0.66 2.29 -0.39
CA LYS A 116 0.35 2.09 0.65
C LYS A 116 0.09 2.95 1.87
N THR A 117 -0.17 4.24 1.65
CA THR A 117 -0.42 5.20 2.73
C THR A 117 -1.66 4.79 3.54
N LEU A 118 -2.76 4.45 2.87
CA LEU A 118 -3.99 3.99 3.51
C LEU A 118 -3.78 2.69 4.29
N VAL A 119 -3.11 1.70 3.69
CA VAL A 119 -2.83 0.41 4.35
C VAL A 119 -1.97 0.62 5.58
N MET A 120 -0.89 1.39 5.48
CA MET A 120 0.02 1.62 6.63
C MET A 120 -0.65 2.38 7.77
N GLN A 121 -1.60 3.26 7.49
CA GLN A 121 -2.33 4.03 8.51
C GLN A 121 -3.50 3.25 9.11
N GLN A 122 -4.23 2.50 8.30
CA GLN A 122 -5.50 1.88 8.72
C GLN A 122 -5.33 0.43 9.18
N ALA A 123 -4.40 -0.35 8.61
CA ALA A 123 -4.23 -1.76 8.96
C ALA A 123 -3.99 -1.99 10.45
N PRO A 124 -3.14 -1.23 11.18
CA PRO A 124 -2.95 -1.46 12.61
C PRO A 124 -4.25 -1.24 13.41
N ILE A 125 -5.08 -0.27 13.02
CA ILE A 125 -6.35 0.01 13.68
C ILE A 125 -7.31 -1.16 13.50
N TYR A 126 -7.45 -1.68 12.29
CA TYR A 126 -8.31 -2.85 12.02
C TYR A 126 -7.82 -4.11 12.71
N VAL A 127 -6.51 -4.33 12.81
CA VAL A 127 -5.94 -5.47 13.54
C VAL A 127 -6.28 -5.39 15.03
N ILE A 128 -6.19 -4.20 15.63
CA ILE A 128 -6.56 -3.99 17.04
C ILE A 128 -8.06 -4.25 17.25
N ILE A 129 -8.93 -3.73 16.39
CA ILE A 129 -10.38 -3.95 16.46
C ILE A 129 -10.68 -5.45 16.33
N ALA A 130 -10.07 -6.14 15.36
CA ALA A 130 -10.24 -7.57 15.18
C ALA A 130 -9.79 -8.37 16.41
N ALA A 131 -8.66 -8.02 17.01
CA ALA A 131 -8.16 -8.66 18.23
C ALA A 131 -9.12 -8.46 19.43
N LEU A 132 -9.68 -7.28 19.60
CA LEU A 132 -10.66 -6.99 20.66
C LEU A 132 -11.97 -7.76 20.45
N LEU A 133 -12.49 -7.80 19.22
CA LEU A 133 -13.68 -8.60 18.89
C LEU A 133 -13.43 -10.09 19.12
N SER A 134 -12.28 -10.57 18.71
CA SER A 134 -11.85 -11.96 18.92
C SER A 134 -11.78 -12.31 20.40
N MET A 135 -11.19 -11.44 21.23
CA MET A 135 -11.12 -11.61 22.67
C MET A 135 -12.53 -11.69 23.30
N LEU A 136 -13.45 -10.86 22.84
CA LEU A 136 -14.84 -10.86 23.31
C LEU A 136 -15.53 -12.19 22.97
N VAL A 137 -15.45 -12.64 21.70
CA VAL A 137 -16.08 -13.89 21.26
C VAL A 137 -15.50 -15.09 22.01
N MET A 138 -14.16 -15.18 22.10
CA MET A 138 -13.52 -16.27 22.85
C MET A 138 -13.84 -16.24 24.33
N GLY A 139 -13.90 -15.05 24.97
CA GLY A 139 -14.26 -14.91 26.37
C GLY A 139 -15.66 -15.43 26.70
N ILE A 140 -16.62 -15.24 25.77
CA ILE A 140 -17.97 -15.77 25.87
C ILE A 140 -17.98 -17.30 25.68
N THR A 141 -17.18 -17.80 24.72
CA THR A 141 -17.20 -19.22 24.33
C THR A 141 -16.44 -20.12 25.33
N MET A 142 -15.40 -19.59 25.98
CA MET A 142 -14.50 -20.39 26.83
C MET A 142 -14.76 -20.26 28.34
N ASP A 143 -15.78 -19.54 28.75
CA ASP A 143 -16.10 -19.27 30.18
C ASP A 143 -14.90 -18.76 31.00
N SER A 144 -13.88 -18.23 30.33
CA SER A 144 -12.63 -17.74 30.91
C SER A 144 -12.06 -16.58 30.13
N ILE A 145 -11.61 -15.54 30.78
CA ILE A 145 -10.96 -14.38 30.12
C ILE A 145 -9.44 -14.59 30.03
N ILE A 146 -8.87 -15.42 30.92
CA ILE A 146 -7.42 -15.61 30.99
C ILE A 146 -6.90 -16.37 29.76
N VAL A 147 -7.61 -17.38 29.31
CA VAL A 147 -7.20 -18.24 28.17
C VAL A 147 -7.14 -17.45 26.86
N PRO A 148 -8.20 -16.70 26.45
CA PRO A 148 -8.12 -15.82 25.29
C PRO A 148 -6.99 -14.80 25.38
N MET A 149 -6.73 -14.22 26.53
CA MET A 149 -5.66 -13.27 26.73
C MET A 149 -4.27 -13.88 26.46
N LEU A 150 -4.04 -15.10 26.94
CA LEU A 150 -2.79 -15.82 26.67
C LEU A 150 -2.63 -16.17 25.19
N PHE A 151 -3.70 -16.58 24.51
CA PHE A 151 -3.67 -16.86 23.08
C PHE A 151 -3.36 -15.59 22.26
N LEU A 152 -4.04 -14.47 22.54
CA LEU A 152 -3.75 -13.20 21.87
C LEU A 152 -2.32 -12.72 22.12
N LEU A 153 -1.79 -12.91 23.33
CA LEU A 153 -0.40 -12.58 23.62
C LEU A 153 0.57 -13.45 22.79
N SER A 154 0.31 -14.75 22.69
CA SER A 154 1.10 -15.67 21.89
C SER A 154 1.06 -15.30 20.39
N ILE A 155 -0.13 -15.01 19.87
CA ILE A 155 -0.31 -14.56 18.48
C ILE A 155 0.40 -13.22 18.23
N GLY A 156 0.29 -12.27 19.16
CA GLY A 156 0.99 -11.00 19.10
C GLY A 156 2.51 -11.16 19.02
N MET A 157 3.07 -12.05 19.85
CA MET A 157 4.49 -12.39 19.76
C MET A 157 4.86 -13.04 18.42
N ALA A 158 4.05 -13.95 17.91
CA ALA A 158 4.27 -14.57 16.61
C ALA A 158 4.25 -13.56 15.45
N ILE A 159 3.35 -12.56 15.49
CA ILE A 159 3.33 -11.46 14.52
C ILE A 159 4.63 -10.65 14.62
N ILE A 160 5.08 -10.30 15.82
CA ILE A 160 6.32 -9.54 16.03
C ILE A 160 7.53 -10.30 15.49
N TYR A 161 7.63 -11.60 15.75
CA TYR A 161 8.71 -12.44 15.21
C TYR A 161 8.67 -12.49 13.68
N ASN A 162 7.49 -12.64 13.09
CA ASN A 162 7.32 -12.67 11.64
C ASN A 162 7.76 -11.33 11.02
N LEU A 163 7.33 -10.21 11.58
CA LEU A 163 7.75 -8.89 11.13
C LEU A 163 9.26 -8.68 11.29
N GLY A 164 9.85 -9.16 12.40
CA GLY A 164 11.29 -9.07 12.65
C GLY A 164 12.12 -9.88 11.67
N THR A 165 11.70 -11.12 11.34
CA THR A 165 12.40 -11.94 10.32
C THR A 165 12.29 -11.32 8.92
N ASN A 166 11.18 -10.71 8.61
CA ASN A 166 10.98 -10.01 7.36
C ASN A 166 11.91 -8.80 7.20
N PHE A 167 12.19 -8.09 8.29
CA PHE A 167 13.16 -6.99 8.27
C PHE A 167 14.58 -7.43 7.85
N ILE A 168 14.98 -8.67 8.20
CA ILE A 168 16.28 -9.24 7.82
C ILE A 168 16.34 -9.55 6.31
N GLN A 169 15.21 -9.88 5.69
CA GLN A 169 15.15 -10.22 4.26
C GLN A 169 15.14 -9.00 3.34
N GLY A 170 15.01 -7.79 3.85
CA GLY A 170 15.01 -6.55 3.08
C GLY A 170 13.61 -6.03 2.71
N GLN A 171 13.40 -5.63 1.47
CA GLN A 171 12.15 -4.99 1.04
C GLN A 171 10.99 -5.99 0.94
N ILE A 172 9.94 -5.74 1.73
CA ILE A 172 8.69 -6.49 1.67
C ILE A 172 7.58 -5.57 1.21
N SER A 173 6.73 -6.09 0.34
CA SER A 173 5.54 -5.36 -0.08
C SER A 173 4.65 -5.03 1.12
N TYR A 174 4.19 -3.80 1.21
CA TYR A 174 3.24 -3.34 2.24
C TYR A 174 1.96 -4.17 2.28
N LEU A 175 1.52 -4.69 1.13
CA LEU A 175 0.39 -5.62 1.03
C LEU A 175 0.67 -6.93 1.77
N THR A 176 1.85 -7.51 1.56
CA THR A 176 2.27 -8.74 2.21
C THR A 176 2.33 -8.56 3.73
N LEU A 177 2.85 -7.43 4.19
CA LEU A 177 2.95 -7.10 5.61
C LEU A 177 1.57 -7.05 6.27
N ALA A 178 0.60 -6.35 5.67
CA ALA A 178 -0.75 -6.23 6.16
C ALA A 178 -1.49 -7.58 6.15
N LEU A 179 -1.41 -8.32 5.03
CA LEU A 179 -2.04 -9.63 4.88
C LEU A 179 -1.49 -10.65 5.86
N THR A 180 -0.17 -10.66 6.08
CA THR A 180 0.48 -11.57 7.03
C THR A 180 -0.06 -11.37 8.44
N ALA A 181 -0.18 -10.14 8.92
CA ALA A 181 -0.71 -9.87 10.26
C ALA A 181 -2.16 -10.36 10.41
N VAL A 182 -3.03 -10.08 9.42
CA VAL A 182 -4.43 -10.49 9.44
C VAL A 182 -4.58 -12.01 9.35
N LEU A 183 -3.88 -12.65 8.42
CA LEU A 183 -3.94 -14.11 8.25
C LEU A 183 -3.36 -14.84 9.47
N GLN A 184 -2.28 -14.33 10.04
CA GLN A 184 -1.70 -14.90 11.26
C GLN A 184 -2.70 -14.85 12.42
N LEU A 185 -3.36 -13.71 12.62
CA LEU A 185 -4.40 -13.57 13.65
C LEU A 185 -5.55 -14.56 13.41
N ALA A 186 -6.11 -14.61 12.22
CA ALA A 186 -7.26 -15.45 11.88
C ALA A 186 -6.94 -16.94 12.02
N VAL A 187 -5.91 -17.43 11.32
CA VAL A 187 -5.57 -18.87 11.28
C VAL A 187 -5.11 -19.38 12.64
N THR A 188 -4.22 -18.64 13.32
CA THR A 188 -3.72 -19.09 14.62
C THR A 188 -4.83 -19.12 15.66
N MET A 189 -5.80 -18.23 15.56
CA MET A 189 -6.92 -18.16 16.46
C MET A 189 -7.85 -19.36 16.30
N ASP A 190 -8.19 -19.72 15.06
CA ASP A 190 -9.03 -20.90 14.78
C ASP A 190 -8.40 -22.18 15.33
N TYR A 191 -7.09 -22.37 15.13
CA TYR A 191 -6.37 -23.51 15.69
C TYR A 191 -6.32 -23.48 17.21
N SER A 192 -6.19 -22.30 17.84
CA SER A 192 -6.16 -22.17 19.29
C SER A 192 -7.52 -22.54 19.93
N ILE A 193 -8.63 -22.14 19.30
CA ILE A 193 -9.98 -22.51 19.74
C ILE A 193 -10.18 -24.00 19.63
N PHE A 194 -9.79 -24.60 18.49
CA PHE A 194 -9.91 -26.04 18.28
C PHE A 194 -9.09 -26.83 19.31
N LEU A 195 -7.84 -26.47 19.55
CA LEU A 195 -6.99 -27.10 20.54
C LEU A 195 -7.57 -26.98 21.95
N TRP A 196 -8.13 -25.84 22.32
CA TRP A 196 -8.76 -25.66 23.62
C TRP A 196 -9.97 -26.58 23.82
N HIS A 197 -10.85 -26.67 22.83
CA HIS A 197 -12.00 -27.58 22.89
C HIS A 197 -11.56 -29.05 22.97
N SER A 198 -10.58 -29.44 22.16
CA SER A 198 -10.03 -30.79 22.23
C SER A 198 -9.40 -31.08 23.59
N TYR A 199 -8.70 -30.13 24.17
CA TYR A 199 -8.12 -30.26 25.53
C TYR A 199 -9.21 -30.39 26.59
N GLN A 200 -10.27 -29.63 26.57
CA GLN A 200 -11.42 -29.73 27.48
C GLN A 200 -12.08 -31.11 27.38
N GLU A 201 -12.32 -31.59 26.17
CA GLU A 201 -12.93 -32.90 25.94
C GLU A 201 -12.05 -34.03 26.50
N GLN A 202 -10.73 -33.89 26.42
CA GLN A 202 -9.79 -34.89 26.98
C GLN A 202 -9.72 -34.83 28.51
N ILE A 203 -9.80 -33.66 29.13
CA ILE A 203 -9.87 -33.52 30.60
C ILE A 203 -11.08 -34.23 31.18
N ASP A 204 -12.24 -34.04 30.54
CA ASP A 204 -13.48 -34.71 31.00
C ASP A 204 -13.46 -36.23 30.82
N ARG A 205 -12.63 -36.75 29.90
CA ARG A 205 -12.53 -38.14 29.55
C ARG A 205 -11.50 -38.94 30.38
N TYR A 206 -10.47 -38.28 30.88
CA TYR A 206 -9.33 -38.93 31.56
C TYR A 206 -9.02 -38.25 32.88
N ASP A 207 -9.11 -39.02 33.98
CA ASP A 207 -8.68 -38.57 35.33
C ASP A 207 -7.17 -38.38 35.40
N GLY A 208 -6.75 -37.18 35.57
CA GLY A 208 -5.47 -36.63 36.04
C GLY A 208 -4.15 -37.13 35.42
N CYS A 209 -3.74 -38.37 35.59
CA CYS A 209 -2.39 -38.80 35.25
C CYS A 209 -2.22 -39.27 33.78
N LEU A 210 -3.28 -39.66 33.13
CA LEU A 210 -3.27 -40.11 31.72
C LEU A 210 -3.29 -38.99 30.69
N LEU A 211 -3.58 -37.76 31.12
CA LEU A 211 -3.54 -36.59 30.26
C LEU A 211 -2.13 -36.28 29.73
N TYR A 212 -1.11 -36.60 30.49
CA TYR A 212 0.30 -36.45 30.10
C TYR A 212 0.82 -37.51 29.15
N THR A 213 0.12 -38.63 29.05
CA THR A 213 0.54 -39.78 28.22
C THR A 213 -0.32 -39.99 26.98
N SER A 214 -1.49 -39.35 26.89
CA SER A 214 -2.30 -39.34 25.68
C SER A 214 -1.79 -38.28 24.75
N ASP A 215 -0.64 -38.40 24.39
CA ASP A 215 0.01 -37.52 23.67
C ASP A 215 -0.12 -37.48 22.20
N ALA A 216 0.30 -36.53 21.73
CA ALA A 216 0.91 -36.16 20.48
C ALA A 216 1.48 -37.30 19.56
N ALA A 217 1.12 -38.53 19.72
CA ALA A 217 1.63 -39.65 18.97
C ALA A 217 0.57 -40.47 18.20
N ASP A 218 -0.67 -39.99 18.12
CA ASP A 218 -1.69 -40.56 17.23
C ASP A 218 -2.05 -39.63 16.08
#